data_5692a646a0a4dcc490f8da4a9eeef105
#
_entry.id   5692a646a0a4dcc490f8da4a9eeef105
#
_cell.length_a   1.000
_cell.length_b   1.000
_cell.length_c   1.000
_cell.angle_alpha   90.00
_cell.angle_beta   90.00
_cell.angle_gamma   90.00
#
_symmetry.space_group_name_H-M   'P 1'
#
loop_
_entity.id
_entity.type
_entity.pdbx_description
1 polymer ?
#
loop_
_entity_poly.entity_id
_entity_poly.type
_entity_poly.pdbx_seq_one_letter_code
_entity_poly.pdbx_strand_id
1 'polypeptide(L)'
;VKDTEGNDAGYTGVFDGNGATIKLDVDKSEKNAGLFSVIGNGGEVKNVTTDGKVIGGSYVGGICGTNKGTIDDCNNKADVKAGSDVAGGIAGCCESSGKIQFSGAMTNSGKINSSGSIGGIVGECKGSIEGAGELQNTGVIDGGMYYNYTGGIAGKLGATAALKVTGEVRNTAEVSGSTYTGGIIGYLASSSGDPIQIQAGSILNTGNVTGSN
;
A
#
# COMPACT_ATOMS: atom_id res chain seq x y z
N VAL A 1 8.48 -18.65 -6.14
CA VAL A 1 9.90 -19.02 -6.05
C VAL A 1 10.30 -19.00 -4.59
N LYS A 2 10.92 -20.06 -4.09
CA LYS A 2 11.45 -20.12 -2.72
C LYS A 2 12.95 -19.84 -2.74
N ASP A 3 13.43 -19.15 -1.70
CA ASP A 3 14.86 -18.94 -1.52
C ASP A 3 15.54 -20.22 -0.98
N THR A 4 16.86 -20.16 -0.78
CA THR A 4 17.67 -21.28 -0.26
C THR A 4 17.27 -21.70 1.16
N GLU A 5 16.50 -20.88 1.88
CA GLU A 5 15.99 -21.13 3.23
C GLU A 5 14.52 -21.61 3.23
N GLY A 6 13.92 -21.76 2.03
CA GLY A 6 12.53 -22.20 1.87
C GLY A 6 11.47 -21.11 2.04
N ASN A 7 11.89 -19.83 2.20
CA ASN A 7 10.99 -18.69 2.28
C ASN A 7 10.56 -18.24 0.88
N ASP A 8 9.46 -17.49 0.77
CA ASP A 8 9.04 -16.87 -0.49
C ASP A 8 10.03 -15.78 -0.90
N ALA A 9 10.98 -16.13 -1.79
CA ALA A 9 11.95 -15.19 -2.36
C ALA A 9 11.25 -14.08 -3.16
N GLY A 10 10.08 -14.39 -3.73
CA GLY A 10 9.30 -13.48 -4.55
C GLY A 10 9.81 -13.40 -5.98
N TYR A 11 9.24 -12.46 -6.71
CA TYR A 11 9.63 -12.13 -8.07
C TYR A 11 10.87 -11.22 -8.07
N THR A 12 11.93 -11.60 -8.76
CA THR A 12 13.22 -10.88 -8.79
C THR A 12 13.59 -10.34 -10.18
N GLY A 13 12.69 -10.49 -11.16
CA GLY A 13 12.87 -9.93 -12.50
C GLY A 13 12.34 -8.50 -12.62
N VAL A 14 12.35 -7.96 -13.83
CA VAL A 14 11.71 -6.70 -14.20
C VAL A 14 10.42 -7.00 -14.95
N PHE A 15 9.30 -6.53 -14.43
CA PHE A 15 8.01 -6.56 -15.10
C PHE A 15 7.61 -5.12 -15.48
N ASP A 16 7.62 -4.85 -16.78
CA ASP A 16 7.14 -3.58 -17.33
C ASP A 16 5.78 -3.79 -17.97
N GLY A 17 4.75 -3.21 -17.37
CA GLY A 17 3.39 -3.27 -17.89
C GLY A 17 3.16 -2.38 -19.10
N ASN A 18 4.12 -1.51 -19.45
CA ASN A 18 4.03 -0.61 -20.61
C ASN A 18 2.72 0.20 -20.66
N GLY A 19 2.24 0.63 -19.49
CA GLY A 19 0.97 1.37 -19.34
C GLY A 19 -0.30 0.53 -19.43
N ALA A 20 -0.19 -0.80 -19.54
CA ALA A 20 -1.35 -1.68 -19.64
C ALA A 20 -2.19 -1.72 -18.34
N THR A 21 -3.47 -2.00 -18.51
CA THR A 21 -4.38 -2.35 -17.41
C THR A 21 -4.58 -3.86 -17.37
N ILE A 22 -4.29 -4.48 -16.25
CA ILE A 22 -4.47 -5.92 -16.00
C ILE A 22 -5.71 -6.11 -15.14
N LYS A 23 -6.69 -6.86 -15.66
CA LYS A 23 -7.87 -7.28 -14.89
C LYS A 23 -7.52 -8.45 -13.98
N LEU A 24 -7.79 -8.27 -12.70
CA LEU A 24 -7.57 -9.27 -11.67
C LEU A 24 -8.91 -9.87 -11.20
N ASP A 25 -8.91 -11.16 -10.99
CA ASP A 25 -9.92 -11.91 -10.25
C ASP A 25 -9.18 -12.87 -9.31
N VAL A 26 -8.58 -12.30 -8.27
CA VAL A 26 -7.76 -13.03 -7.30
C VAL A 26 -8.62 -13.27 -6.05
N ASP A 27 -8.82 -14.56 -5.73
CA ASP A 27 -9.50 -14.99 -4.51
C ASP A 27 -8.68 -16.10 -3.88
N LYS A 28 -7.87 -15.75 -2.88
CA LYS A 28 -6.95 -16.65 -2.20
C LYS A 28 -6.99 -16.43 -0.70
N SER A 29 -7.17 -17.49 0.05
CA SER A 29 -7.02 -17.46 1.52
C SER A 29 -5.56 -17.42 1.99
N GLU A 30 -4.61 -17.45 1.05
CA GLU A 30 -3.18 -17.46 1.34
C GLU A 30 -2.68 -16.10 1.87
N LYS A 31 -1.48 -16.11 2.46
CA LYS A 31 -0.91 -14.96 3.16
C LYS A 31 -0.75 -13.72 2.27
N ASN A 32 -0.16 -13.86 1.09
CA ASN A 32 0.13 -12.74 0.19
C ASN A 32 -0.74 -12.82 -1.06
N ALA A 33 -1.42 -11.74 -1.42
CA ALA A 33 -2.21 -11.65 -2.64
C ALA A 33 -2.03 -10.29 -3.35
N GLY A 34 -2.09 -10.30 -4.68
CA GLY A 34 -1.93 -9.17 -5.57
C GLY A 34 -1.72 -9.64 -7.00
N LEU A 35 -1.38 -8.73 -7.92
CA LEU A 35 -0.83 -9.12 -9.23
C LEU A 35 0.42 -9.99 -9.02
N PHE A 36 1.25 -9.63 -8.03
CA PHE A 36 2.34 -10.46 -7.49
C PHE A 36 2.06 -10.77 -6.02
N SER A 37 2.27 -12.01 -5.59
CA SER A 37 2.21 -12.33 -4.15
C SER A 37 3.32 -11.60 -3.40
N VAL A 38 4.56 -11.70 -3.89
CA VAL A 38 5.75 -11.07 -3.33
C VAL A 38 6.63 -10.53 -4.44
N ILE A 39 7.05 -9.27 -4.34
CA ILE A 39 8.18 -8.72 -5.12
C ILE A 39 9.41 -8.87 -4.24
N GLY A 40 10.38 -9.69 -4.69
CA GLY A 40 11.61 -9.98 -3.96
C GLY A 40 12.66 -8.89 -4.10
N ASN A 41 13.75 -9.03 -3.34
CA ASN A 41 14.89 -8.12 -3.43
C ASN A 41 15.45 -8.11 -4.87
N GLY A 42 15.63 -6.91 -5.44
CA GLY A 42 16.06 -6.70 -6.83
C GLY A 42 14.95 -6.89 -7.87
N GLY A 43 13.74 -7.32 -7.48
CA GLY A 43 12.60 -7.35 -8.38
C GLY A 43 12.03 -5.95 -8.60
N GLU A 44 11.51 -5.71 -9.79
CA GLU A 44 10.89 -4.45 -10.20
C GLU A 44 9.56 -4.72 -10.91
N VAL A 45 8.52 -3.97 -10.53
CA VAL A 45 7.22 -3.94 -11.22
C VAL A 45 6.90 -2.50 -11.55
N LYS A 46 6.70 -2.20 -12.84
CA LYS A 46 6.49 -0.82 -13.26
C LYS A 46 5.46 -0.65 -14.36
N ASN A 47 4.98 0.60 -14.49
CA ASN A 47 4.10 1.06 -15.58
C ASN A 47 2.87 0.16 -15.76
N VAL A 48 2.18 -0.22 -14.69
CA VAL A 48 1.00 -1.08 -14.77
C VAL A 48 -0.14 -0.54 -13.91
N THR A 49 -1.35 -0.69 -14.41
CA THR A 49 -2.58 -0.45 -13.66
C THR A 49 -3.28 -1.78 -13.41
N THR A 50 -3.69 -2.04 -12.18
CA THR A 50 -4.55 -3.19 -11.86
C THR A 50 -6.01 -2.77 -11.76
N ASP A 51 -6.93 -3.65 -12.15
CA ASP A 51 -8.39 -3.45 -12.12
C ASP A 51 -9.09 -4.76 -11.72
N GLY A 52 -10.32 -4.70 -11.23
CA GLY A 52 -11.09 -5.88 -10.81
C GLY A 52 -11.08 -6.11 -9.31
N LYS A 53 -10.69 -7.29 -8.82
CA LYS A 53 -10.67 -7.58 -7.38
C LYS A 53 -9.46 -8.42 -6.95
N VAL A 54 -9.01 -8.18 -5.72
CA VAL A 54 -8.00 -8.99 -5.03
C VAL A 54 -8.50 -9.29 -3.61
N ILE A 55 -8.75 -10.55 -3.33
CA ILE A 55 -9.12 -11.05 -2.00
C ILE A 55 -8.01 -11.96 -1.51
N GLY A 56 -7.55 -11.75 -0.29
CA GLY A 56 -6.46 -12.53 0.29
C GLY A 56 -6.55 -12.67 1.80
N GLY A 57 -5.61 -13.43 2.36
CA GLY A 57 -5.53 -13.68 3.81
C GLY A 57 -4.93 -12.49 4.57
N SER A 58 -3.61 -12.35 4.56
CA SER A 58 -2.90 -11.43 5.46
C SER A 58 -2.40 -10.15 4.78
N TYR A 59 -1.50 -10.28 3.79
CA TYR A 59 -0.93 -9.11 3.10
C TYR A 59 -1.52 -9.03 1.70
N VAL A 60 -2.34 -8.02 1.46
CA VAL A 60 -3.09 -7.90 0.21
C VAL A 60 -2.90 -6.52 -0.40
N GLY A 61 -2.54 -6.49 -1.68
CA GLY A 61 -2.42 -5.24 -2.44
C GLY A 61 -2.79 -5.45 -3.90
N GLY A 62 -3.17 -4.38 -4.58
CA GLY A 62 -3.51 -4.46 -6.00
C GLY A 62 -2.30 -4.87 -6.85
N ILE A 63 -1.12 -4.33 -6.56
CA ILE A 63 0.13 -4.69 -7.25
C ILE A 63 0.80 -5.87 -6.54
N CYS A 64 0.99 -5.82 -5.23
CA CYS A 64 1.56 -6.97 -4.51
C CYS A 64 1.12 -7.07 -3.06
N GLY A 65 1.14 -8.30 -2.53
CA GLY A 65 0.96 -8.55 -1.10
C GLY A 65 2.12 -7.98 -0.28
N THR A 66 3.35 -8.39 -0.60
CA THR A 66 4.57 -7.91 0.07
C THR A 66 5.59 -7.41 -0.94
N ASN A 67 6.08 -6.19 -0.73
CA ASN A 67 7.13 -5.57 -1.53
C ASN A 67 8.46 -5.53 -0.76
N LYS A 68 9.48 -6.21 -1.29
CA LYS A 68 10.90 -6.14 -0.87
C LYS A 68 11.79 -5.53 -1.96
N GLY A 69 11.23 -5.31 -3.16
CA GLY A 69 11.88 -4.75 -4.34
C GLY A 69 11.39 -3.35 -4.66
N THR A 70 11.11 -3.08 -5.92
CA THR A 70 10.68 -1.77 -6.40
C THR A 70 9.33 -1.86 -7.10
N ILE A 71 8.42 -0.95 -6.75
CA ILE A 71 7.19 -0.65 -7.48
C ILE A 71 7.34 0.76 -8.03
N ASP A 72 7.19 0.94 -9.35
CA ASP A 72 7.43 2.21 -10.02
C ASP A 72 6.28 2.58 -10.97
N ASP A 73 5.76 3.80 -10.85
CA ASP A 73 4.68 4.34 -11.71
C ASP A 73 3.49 3.36 -11.90
N CYS A 74 3.05 2.70 -10.81
CA CYS A 74 1.95 1.76 -10.81
C CYS A 74 0.68 2.36 -10.21
N ASN A 75 -0.49 1.94 -10.72
CA ASN A 75 -1.79 2.39 -10.24
C ASN A 75 -2.69 1.21 -9.86
N ASN A 76 -3.65 1.45 -8.99
CA ASN A 76 -4.67 0.45 -8.64
C ASN A 76 -6.10 0.99 -8.81
N LYS A 77 -6.93 0.21 -9.50
CA LYS A 77 -8.39 0.37 -9.59
C LYS A 77 -9.12 -0.84 -9.02
N ALA A 78 -8.40 -1.93 -8.74
CA ALA A 78 -9.00 -3.13 -8.19
C ALA A 78 -9.46 -2.91 -6.74
N ASP A 79 -10.59 -3.49 -6.38
CA ASP A 79 -11.02 -3.60 -5.01
C ASP A 79 -10.14 -4.60 -4.27
N VAL A 80 -9.61 -4.21 -3.12
CA VAL A 80 -8.69 -5.01 -2.32
C VAL A 80 -9.33 -5.36 -0.98
N LYS A 81 -9.34 -6.65 -0.65
CA LYS A 81 -9.87 -7.13 0.63
C LYS A 81 -8.90 -8.11 1.28
N ALA A 82 -8.42 -7.76 2.47
CA ALA A 82 -7.71 -8.71 3.33
C ALA A 82 -8.66 -9.31 4.38
N GLY A 83 -8.38 -10.54 4.80
CA GLY A 83 -9.20 -11.22 5.79
C GLY A 83 -9.20 -10.53 7.14
N SER A 84 -8.04 -10.34 7.75
CA SER A 84 -7.93 -9.76 9.10
C SER A 84 -6.62 -9.00 9.36
N ASP A 85 -5.81 -8.72 8.34
CA ASP A 85 -4.45 -8.24 8.57
C ASP A 85 -4.17 -6.95 7.76
N VAL A 86 -3.31 -6.96 6.79
CA VAL A 86 -2.75 -5.75 6.17
C VAL A 86 -3.23 -5.58 4.73
N ALA A 87 -3.84 -4.45 4.40
CA ALA A 87 -4.29 -4.16 3.05
C ALA A 87 -3.84 -2.78 2.56
N GLY A 88 -3.45 -2.70 1.30
CA GLY A 88 -3.15 -1.45 0.62
C GLY A 88 -3.52 -1.50 -0.87
N GLY A 89 -3.84 -0.36 -1.46
CA GLY A 89 -4.20 -0.31 -2.87
C GLY A 89 -3.05 -0.73 -3.78
N ILE A 90 -1.84 -0.31 -3.48
CA ILE A 90 -0.63 -0.68 -4.23
C ILE A 90 0.03 -1.91 -3.57
N ALA A 91 0.38 -1.84 -2.30
CA ALA A 91 1.03 -2.94 -1.60
C ALA A 91 0.39 -3.16 -0.22
N GLY A 92 0.20 -4.42 0.17
CA GLY A 92 -0.17 -4.76 1.55
C GLY A 92 0.93 -4.29 2.48
N CYS A 93 2.12 -4.85 2.34
CA CYS A 93 3.30 -4.50 3.13
C CYS A 93 4.46 -4.07 2.22
N CYS A 94 5.15 -2.99 2.59
CA CYS A 94 6.43 -2.58 2.03
C CYS A 94 7.51 -2.78 3.10
N GLU A 95 8.34 -3.80 2.92
CA GLU A 95 9.43 -4.13 3.86
C GLU A 95 10.57 -3.10 3.79
N SER A 96 11.52 -3.16 4.72
CA SER A 96 12.59 -2.16 4.86
C SER A 96 13.46 -1.98 3.60
N SER A 97 13.61 -3.02 2.78
CA SER A 97 14.28 -2.94 1.48
C SER A 97 13.37 -2.48 0.34
N GLY A 98 12.06 -2.48 0.57
CA GLY A 98 11.06 -2.17 -0.44
C GLY A 98 10.99 -0.69 -0.76
N LYS A 99 10.77 -0.39 -2.04
CA LYS A 99 10.58 0.97 -2.54
C LYS A 99 9.27 1.06 -3.32
N ILE A 100 8.53 2.11 -3.09
CA ILE A 100 7.40 2.54 -3.90
C ILE A 100 7.79 3.90 -4.46
N GLN A 101 7.98 3.99 -5.77
CA GLN A 101 8.44 5.23 -6.40
C GLN A 101 7.55 5.61 -7.58
N PHE A 102 7.54 6.89 -7.93
CA PHE A 102 6.74 7.41 -9.04
C PHE A 102 7.28 8.75 -9.54
N SER A 103 7.18 8.97 -10.84
CA SER A 103 7.55 10.22 -11.49
C SER A 103 6.34 11.10 -11.78
N GLY A 104 5.24 10.48 -12.17
CA GLY A 104 3.93 11.09 -12.41
C GLY A 104 2.98 10.95 -11.24
N ALA A 105 1.71 10.69 -11.51
CA ALA A 105 0.73 10.40 -10.49
C ALA A 105 0.69 8.91 -10.17
N MET A 106 0.77 8.56 -8.89
CA MET A 106 0.46 7.21 -8.39
C MET A 106 -0.87 7.23 -7.65
N THR A 107 -1.83 6.45 -8.13
CA THR A 107 -3.21 6.51 -7.64
C THR A 107 -3.76 5.16 -7.19
N ASN A 108 -4.58 5.22 -6.14
CA ASN A 108 -5.54 4.17 -5.83
C ASN A 108 -6.96 4.71 -5.98
N SER A 109 -7.80 4.02 -6.75
CA SER A 109 -9.23 4.31 -6.84
C SER A 109 -10.12 3.11 -6.47
N GLY A 110 -9.55 1.94 -6.24
CA GLY A 110 -10.26 0.77 -5.73
C GLY A 110 -10.60 0.90 -4.25
N LYS A 111 -11.70 0.29 -3.83
CA LYS A 111 -12.06 0.19 -2.41
C LYS A 111 -11.08 -0.73 -1.68
N ILE A 112 -10.66 -0.32 -0.49
CA ILE A 112 -9.80 -1.15 0.36
C ILE A 112 -10.55 -1.51 1.64
N ASN A 113 -10.58 -2.80 1.96
CA ASN A 113 -11.24 -3.33 3.15
C ASN A 113 -10.34 -4.32 3.91
N SER A 114 -10.18 -4.10 5.20
CA SER A 114 -9.47 -5.00 6.11
C SER A 114 -9.81 -4.66 7.56
N SER A 115 -9.43 -5.54 8.49
CA SER A 115 -9.57 -5.27 9.93
C SER A 115 -8.22 -4.98 10.62
N GLY A 116 -7.11 -4.93 9.87
CA GLY A 116 -5.77 -4.67 10.41
C GLY A 116 -5.20 -3.32 9.98
N SER A 117 -3.93 -3.27 9.57
CA SER A 117 -3.34 -2.06 9.02
C SER A 117 -3.81 -1.84 7.59
N ILE A 118 -4.45 -0.71 7.32
CA ILE A 118 -5.09 -0.45 6.04
C ILE A 118 -4.80 0.96 5.53
N GLY A 119 -4.38 1.06 4.28
CA GLY A 119 -4.11 2.34 3.63
C GLY A 119 -4.46 2.33 2.15
N GLY A 120 -4.79 3.50 1.61
CA GLY A 120 -5.13 3.64 0.20
C GLY A 120 -3.98 3.26 -0.74
N ILE A 121 -2.76 3.49 -0.34
CA ILE A 121 -1.55 3.10 -1.08
C ILE A 121 -0.89 1.89 -0.43
N VAL A 122 -0.60 1.93 0.85
CA VAL A 122 0.11 0.86 1.54
C VAL A 122 -0.51 0.60 2.92
N GLY A 123 -0.72 -0.66 3.27
CA GLY A 123 -1.20 -1.03 4.60
C GLY A 123 -0.14 -0.78 5.67
N GLU A 124 1.04 -1.37 5.52
CA GLU A 124 2.20 -1.14 6.39
C GLU A 124 3.46 -0.86 5.56
N CYS A 125 4.20 0.20 5.88
CA CYS A 125 5.46 0.54 5.23
C CYS A 125 6.59 0.67 6.25
N LYS A 126 7.69 -0.05 6.01
CA LYS A 126 8.97 0.05 6.70
C LYS A 126 10.08 0.59 5.78
N GLY A 127 9.85 0.55 4.48
CA GLY A 127 10.73 1.02 3.42
C GLY A 127 10.46 2.47 3.03
N SER A 128 10.53 2.77 1.73
CA SER A 128 10.32 4.13 1.24
C SER A 128 9.17 4.25 0.25
N ILE A 129 8.51 5.43 0.30
CA ILE A 129 7.57 5.92 -0.69
C ILE A 129 8.13 7.26 -1.16
N GLU A 130 8.56 7.33 -2.42
CA GLU A 130 9.27 8.49 -2.95
C GLU A 130 8.73 8.87 -4.33
N GLY A 131 8.49 10.16 -4.56
CA GLY A 131 8.02 10.58 -5.88
C GLY A 131 8.06 12.08 -6.12
N ALA A 132 8.07 12.44 -7.42
CA ALA A 132 8.06 13.82 -7.87
C ALA A 132 6.65 14.35 -8.13
N GLY A 133 5.71 13.45 -8.45
CA GLY A 133 4.34 13.78 -8.80
C GLY A 133 3.36 13.72 -7.63
N GLU A 134 2.12 13.35 -7.93
CA GLU A 134 1.03 13.26 -6.96
C GLU A 134 0.87 11.82 -6.44
N LEU A 135 0.74 11.67 -5.12
CA LEU A 135 0.37 10.43 -4.46
C LEU A 135 -1.08 10.53 -3.98
N GLN A 136 -1.99 9.82 -4.64
CA GLN A 136 -3.42 10.05 -4.44
C GLN A 136 -4.18 8.77 -4.06
N ASN A 137 -5.10 8.92 -3.10
CA ASN A 137 -6.17 7.96 -2.87
C ASN A 137 -7.55 8.58 -3.09
N THR A 138 -8.36 7.94 -3.94
CA THR A 138 -9.76 8.27 -4.20
C THR A 138 -10.70 7.10 -3.88
N GLY A 139 -10.14 5.93 -3.54
CA GLY A 139 -10.89 4.74 -3.15
C GLY A 139 -11.25 4.74 -1.67
N VAL A 140 -12.47 4.36 -1.34
CA VAL A 140 -12.96 4.25 0.04
C VAL A 140 -12.10 3.29 0.87
N ILE A 141 -11.72 3.71 2.07
CA ILE A 141 -10.98 2.91 3.04
C ILE A 141 -11.93 2.48 4.17
N ASP A 142 -12.10 1.16 4.31
CA ASP A 142 -13.02 0.56 5.26
C ASP A 142 -12.25 -0.40 6.19
N GLY A 143 -11.82 0.11 7.34
CA GLY A 143 -11.00 -0.58 8.34
C GLY A 143 -11.79 -1.46 9.31
N GLY A 144 -13.13 -1.49 9.20
CA GLY A 144 -13.97 -2.29 10.10
C GLY A 144 -13.96 -1.78 11.55
N MET A 145 -14.41 -2.64 12.49
CA MET A 145 -14.65 -2.26 13.90
C MET A 145 -13.60 -2.80 14.88
N TYR A 146 -12.56 -3.45 14.43
CA TYR A 146 -11.53 -4.01 15.31
C TYR A 146 -10.34 -3.06 15.47
N TYR A 147 -9.44 -3.39 16.41
CA TYR A 147 -8.22 -2.64 16.64
C TYR A 147 -7.36 -2.58 15.36
N ASN A 148 -7.27 -1.40 14.75
CA ASN A 148 -6.62 -1.22 13.46
C ASN A 148 -5.88 0.12 13.34
N TYR A 149 -5.04 0.20 12.30
CA TYR A 149 -4.37 1.42 11.85
C TYR A 149 -4.90 1.76 10.46
N THR A 150 -5.76 2.76 10.38
CA THR A 150 -6.44 3.13 9.12
C THR A 150 -6.00 4.49 8.64
N GLY A 151 -5.48 4.58 7.41
CA GLY A 151 -5.07 5.85 6.82
C GLY A 151 -5.48 5.97 5.36
N GLY A 152 -5.76 7.19 4.91
CA GLY A 152 -6.11 7.44 3.50
C GLY A 152 -4.99 7.09 2.52
N ILE A 153 -3.73 7.17 2.95
CA ILE A 153 -2.53 6.81 2.17
C ILE A 153 -1.83 5.61 2.79
N ALA A 154 -1.49 5.66 4.06
CA ALA A 154 -0.79 4.57 4.75
C ALA A 154 -1.50 4.22 6.07
N GLY A 155 -1.74 2.93 6.32
CA GLY A 155 -2.25 2.47 7.60
C GLY A 155 -1.23 2.71 8.70
N LYS A 156 0.00 2.21 8.49
CA LYS A 156 1.11 2.34 9.42
C LYS A 156 2.41 2.63 8.71
N LEU A 157 3.16 3.61 9.19
CA LEU A 157 4.57 3.81 8.86
C LEU A 157 5.44 3.30 10.01
N GLY A 158 6.36 2.38 9.70
CA GLY A 158 7.33 1.83 10.63
C GLY A 158 8.45 2.84 10.96
N ALA A 159 9.26 2.53 11.96
CA ALA A 159 10.27 3.43 12.51
C ALA A 159 11.33 3.91 11.48
N THR A 160 11.63 3.13 10.46
CA THR A 160 12.61 3.47 9.42
C THR A 160 11.96 3.96 8.12
N ALA A 161 10.63 4.08 8.11
CA ALA A 161 9.90 4.45 6.90
C ALA A 161 10.20 5.88 6.45
N ALA A 162 10.23 6.07 5.13
CA ALA A 162 10.33 7.39 4.51
C ALA A 162 9.12 7.62 3.58
N LEU A 163 8.45 8.76 3.73
CA LEU A 163 7.48 9.28 2.78
C LEU A 163 8.02 10.61 2.25
N LYS A 164 8.56 10.61 1.04
CA LYS A 164 9.20 11.76 0.40
C LYS A 164 8.57 12.04 -0.95
N VAL A 165 7.67 12.99 -1.00
CA VAL A 165 6.93 13.37 -2.20
C VAL A 165 7.14 14.86 -2.45
N THR A 166 7.72 15.24 -3.59
CA THR A 166 7.91 16.67 -3.90
C THR A 166 6.63 17.33 -4.39
N GLY A 167 5.69 16.55 -4.92
CA GLY A 167 4.35 16.98 -5.26
C GLY A 167 3.36 16.89 -4.11
N GLU A 168 2.10 16.59 -4.41
CA GLU A 168 1.01 16.51 -3.44
C GLU A 168 0.79 15.08 -2.92
N VAL A 169 0.57 14.94 -1.61
CA VAL A 169 0.02 13.74 -0.99
C VAL A 169 -1.44 14.00 -0.64
N ARG A 170 -2.36 13.26 -1.29
CA ARG A 170 -3.77 13.59 -1.25
C ARG A 170 -4.67 12.39 -0.97
N ASN A 171 -5.63 12.59 -0.07
CA ASN A 171 -6.77 11.68 0.09
C ASN A 171 -8.08 12.44 -0.09
N THR A 172 -8.95 11.96 -0.99
CA THR A 172 -10.28 12.54 -1.20
C THR A 172 -11.40 11.58 -0.81
N ALA A 173 -11.06 10.34 -0.51
CA ALA A 173 -12.02 9.31 -0.16
C ALA A 173 -12.36 9.29 1.32
N GLU A 174 -13.50 8.70 1.63
CA GLU A 174 -13.87 8.38 2.99
C GLU A 174 -12.87 7.38 3.61
N VAL A 175 -12.49 7.65 4.86
CA VAL A 175 -11.65 6.78 5.68
C VAL A 175 -12.43 6.42 6.94
N SER A 176 -12.80 5.16 7.06
CA SER A 176 -13.52 4.62 8.22
C SER A 176 -12.67 3.56 8.91
N GLY A 177 -12.42 3.73 10.19
CA GLY A 177 -11.63 2.81 11.01
C GLY A 177 -12.07 2.81 12.47
N SER A 178 -11.28 2.17 13.33
CA SER A 178 -11.59 2.14 14.76
C SER A 178 -10.52 2.88 15.59
N THR A 179 -9.46 2.20 16.02
CA THR A 179 -8.57 2.67 17.08
C THR A 179 -7.65 3.83 16.66
N TYR A 180 -6.96 3.69 15.53
CA TYR A 180 -6.06 4.72 15.00
C TYR A 180 -6.46 5.06 13.57
N THR A 181 -7.22 6.12 13.40
CA THR A 181 -7.75 6.52 12.10
C THR A 181 -7.28 7.91 11.74
N GLY A 182 -6.63 8.03 10.60
CA GLY A 182 -6.11 9.29 10.07
C GLY A 182 -6.47 9.50 8.60
N GLY A 183 -6.76 10.73 8.20
CA GLY A 183 -7.09 11.05 6.80
C GLY A 183 -5.96 10.77 5.81
N ILE A 184 -4.70 10.76 6.28
CA ILE A 184 -3.51 10.46 5.48
C ILE A 184 -2.79 9.22 6.05
N ILE A 185 -2.39 9.24 7.32
CA ILE A 185 -1.65 8.16 7.98
C ILE A 185 -2.38 7.79 9.26
N GLY A 186 -2.65 6.49 9.47
CA GLY A 186 -3.30 5.99 10.68
C GLY A 186 -2.36 5.98 11.88
N TYR A 187 -1.13 5.47 11.71
CA TYR A 187 -0.18 5.31 12.82
C TYR A 187 1.27 5.50 12.39
N LEU A 188 2.03 6.22 13.23
CA LEU A 188 3.46 6.40 13.09
C LEU A 188 4.17 5.64 14.22
N ALA A 189 4.87 4.55 13.86
CA ALA A 189 5.62 3.74 14.81
C ALA A 189 7.06 4.27 14.92
N SER A 190 7.31 5.21 15.82
CA SER A 190 8.67 5.67 16.10
C SER A 190 9.43 4.71 17.02
N SER A 191 10.71 4.48 16.76
CA SER A 191 11.65 3.90 17.70
C SER A 191 12.66 4.97 18.17
N SER A 192 13.23 4.78 19.36
CA SER A 192 14.27 5.68 19.86
C SER A 192 15.54 5.57 19.00
N GLY A 193 15.76 6.53 18.11
CA GLY A 193 16.98 6.62 17.31
C GLY A 193 16.80 6.95 15.84
N ASP A 194 15.77 6.41 15.16
CA ASP A 194 15.54 6.68 13.73
C ASP A 194 14.19 7.37 13.53
N PRO A 195 14.18 8.67 13.21
CA PRO A 195 12.93 9.39 12.98
C PRO A 195 12.30 8.96 11.65
N ILE A 196 10.99 8.74 11.65
CA ILE A 196 10.21 8.62 10.43
C ILE A 196 10.33 9.93 9.63
N GLN A 197 10.69 9.82 8.37
CA GLN A 197 10.84 10.99 7.50
C GLN A 197 9.58 11.21 6.69
N ILE A 198 8.92 12.34 6.89
CA ILE A 198 7.75 12.76 6.09
C ILE A 198 8.07 14.11 5.47
N GLN A 199 8.12 14.15 4.15
CA GLN A 199 8.30 15.34 3.35
C GLN A 199 7.33 15.31 2.17
N ALA A 200 6.55 16.37 1.99
CA ALA A 200 5.68 16.53 0.84
C ALA A 200 5.64 18.00 0.43
N GLY A 201 5.38 18.26 -0.87
CA GLY A 201 5.13 19.62 -1.35
C GLY A 201 3.84 20.17 -0.76
N SER A 202 2.80 19.35 -0.72
CA SER A 202 1.57 19.61 0.04
C SER A 202 0.97 18.30 0.56
N ILE A 203 0.18 18.40 1.65
CA ILE A 203 -0.58 17.26 2.19
C ILE A 203 -2.04 17.71 2.33
N LEU A 204 -2.95 17.00 1.69
CA LEU A 204 -4.36 17.34 1.65
C LEU A 204 -5.25 16.13 1.94
N ASN A 205 -6.13 16.26 2.92
CA ASN A 205 -7.25 15.36 3.09
C ASN A 205 -8.57 16.13 2.95
N THR A 206 -9.42 15.73 2.02
CA THR A 206 -10.77 16.26 1.85
C THR A 206 -11.86 15.21 2.07
N GLY A 207 -11.45 13.94 2.24
CA GLY A 207 -12.36 12.87 2.57
C GLY A 207 -12.81 12.91 4.04
N ASN A 208 -14.01 12.41 4.29
CA ASN A 208 -14.50 12.24 5.66
C ASN A 208 -13.66 11.20 6.40
N VAL A 209 -13.34 11.46 7.66
CA VAL A 209 -12.62 10.54 8.53
C VAL A 209 -13.49 10.17 9.71
N THR A 210 -13.77 8.89 9.86
CA THR A 210 -14.62 8.36 10.93
C THR A 210 -13.86 7.31 11.72
N GLY A 211 -13.64 7.56 13.00
CA GLY A 211 -13.12 6.58 13.96
C GLY A 211 -14.23 6.16 14.92
N SER A 212 -14.31 4.90 15.28
CA SER A 212 -15.16 4.43 16.37
C SER A 212 -14.32 4.18 17.63
N ASN A 213 -14.77 4.67 18.77
CA ASN A 213 -14.19 4.37 20.10
C ASN A 213 -14.56 2.95 20.54
#